data_f8ee3b756529c4320579c395361c719f
#
_entry.id   f8ee3b756529c4320579c395361c719f
#
_cell.length_a   1.000
_cell.length_b   1.000
_cell.length_c   1.000
_cell.angle_alpha   90.00
_cell.angle_beta   90.00
_cell.angle_gamma   90.00
#
_symmetry.space_group_name_H-M   'P 1'
#
loop_
_entity.id
_entity.type
_entity.pdbx_description
1 polymer ?
#
loop_
_entity_poly.entity_id
_entity_poly.type
_entity_poly.pdbx_seq_one_letter_code
_entity_poly.pdbx_strand_id
1 'polypeptide(L)'
;MGKIKRVHKKEINNSLDQARSIIRDLHEHFNAGKKYKFTERLVGSAKWNIVLKDKNGFFDLDYQLLLTKNFKKIKNYDKNVEKKTEATMIKEDFFNYLNEKYSDREKYDLQNSTTAITFINKKAKFSIDFVLIKSLPDNNQIIRRDNTKENPTINRYVWNELSMNNEAYKKFKRLSPKQKEDLIENYILPRKIIEKQKDPNDPNIISSSRIFKEEVNNYGA
;
A
#
# COMPACT_ATOMS: atom_id res chain seq x y z
N MET A 1 -22.47 16.95 -0.39
CA MET A 1 -21.09 16.47 -0.61
C MET A 1 -20.36 16.47 0.72
N GLY A 2 -19.80 15.32 1.13
CA GLY A 2 -19.12 15.20 2.43
C GLY A 2 -17.85 16.06 2.49
N LYS A 3 -17.55 16.60 3.68
CA LYS A 3 -16.31 17.35 3.91
C LYS A 3 -15.13 16.38 4.11
N ILE A 4 -13.97 16.68 3.53
CA ILE A 4 -12.72 16.01 3.84
C ILE A 4 -12.40 16.23 5.32
N LYS A 5 -12.18 15.15 6.06
CA LYS A 5 -11.92 15.21 7.51
C LYS A 5 -10.78 14.26 7.89
N ARG A 6 -10.05 14.63 8.93
CA ARG A 6 -9.09 13.70 9.56
C ARG A 6 -9.83 12.54 10.21
N VAL A 7 -9.28 11.33 10.07
CA VAL A 7 -9.80 10.13 10.71
C VAL A 7 -9.46 10.14 12.19
N HIS A 8 -10.42 9.82 13.06
CA HIS A 8 -10.15 9.69 14.48
C HIS A 8 -9.22 8.51 14.78
N LYS A 9 -8.30 8.69 15.73
CA LYS A 9 -7.34 7.66 16.13
C LYS A 9 -8.00 6.32 16.49
N LYS A 10 -9.14 6.35 17.17
CA LYS A 10 -9.91 5.13 17.51
C LYS A 10 -10.37 4.38 16.27
N GLU A 11 -10.82 5.09 15.25
CA GLU A 11 -11.27 4.50 13.98
C GLU A 11 -10.10 3.89 13.21
N ILE A 12 -8.95 4.60 13.16
CA ILE A 12 -7.72 4.05 12.60
C ILE A 12 -7.33 2.76 13.32
N ASN A 13 -7.33 2.74 14.65
CA ASN A 13 -6.97 1.56 15.44
C ASN A 13 -7.87 0.36 15.14
N ASN A 14 -9.19 0.56 15.08
CA ASN A 14 -10.13 -0.51 14.73
C ASN A 14 -9.85 -1.09 13.33
N SER A 15 -9.51 -0.24 12.37
CA SER A 15 -9.18 -0.68 11.02
C SER A 15 -7.81 -1.36 10.95
N LEU A 16 -6.86 -0.92 11.77
CA LEU A 16 -5.56 -1.60 11.94
C LEU A 16 -5.72 -3.01 12.54
N ASP A 17 -6.64 -3.21 13.48
CA ASP A 17 -6.92 -4.53 14.06
C ASP A 17 -7.51 -5.48 13.02
N GLN A 18 -8.40 -4.98 12.15
CA GLN A 18 -8.89 -5.75 11.01
C GLN A 18 -7.78 -6.06 10.00
N ALA A 19 -6.93 -5.08 9.69
CA ALA A 19 -5.78 -5.29 8.81
C ALA A 19 -4.83 -6.36 9.36
N ARG A 20 -4.55 -6.35 10.67
CA ARG A 20 -3.72 -7.38 11.35
C ARG A 20 -4.35 -8.77 11.24
N SER A 21 -5.68 -8.86 11.35
CA SER A 21 -6.38 -10.15 11.17
C SER A 21 -6.20 -10.68 9.75
N ILE A 22 -6.36 -9.84 8.73
CA ILE A 22 -6.15 -10.21 7.33
C ILE A 22 -4.70 -10.62 7.07
N ILE A 23 -3.75 -9.88 7.62
CA ILE A 23 -2.31 -10.19 7.50
C ILE A 23 -1.98 -11.52 8.19
N ARG A 24 -2.58 -11.81 9.35
CA ARG A 24 -2.43 -13.10 10.02
C ARG A 24 -2.95 -14.25 9.16
N ASP A 25 -4.12 -14.10 8.53
CA ASP A 25 -4.66 -15.11 7.61
C ASP A 25 -3.71 -15.35 6.42
N LEU A 26 -3.09 -14.30 5.89
CA LEU A 26 -2.06 -14.41 4.85
C LEU A 26 -0.82 -15.17 5.36
N HIS A 27 -0.35 -14.88 6.58
CA HIS A 27 0.77 -15.60 7.20
C HIS A 27 0.45 -17.07 7.40
N GLU A 28 -0.72 -17.41 7.95
CA GLU A 28 -1.14 -18.78 8.17
C GLU A 28 -1.19 -19.56 6.86
N HIS A 29 -1.81 -18.98 5.82
CA HIS A 29 -1.93 -19.63 4.52
C HIS A 29 -0.57 -19.88 3.85
N PHE A 30 0.26 -18.86 3.73
CA PHE A 30 1.51 -18.95 2.97
C PHE A 30 2.64 -19.63 3.75
N ASN A 31 2.69 -19.47 5.09
CA ASN A 31 3.69 -20.12 5.93
C ASN A 31 3.41 -21.61 6.11
N ALA A 32 2.14 -22.02 6.29
CA ALA A 32 1.75 -23.43 6.37
C ALA A 32 2.14 -24.19 5.09
N GLY A 33 1.89 -23.58 3.92
CA GLY A 33 2.31 -24.12 2.62
C GLY A 33 3.81 -23.98 2.34
N LYS A 34 4.58 -23.33 3.20
CA LYS A 34 6.01 -22.98 3.00
C LYS A 34 6.27 -22.28 1.65
N LYS A 35 5.24 -21.62 1.09
CA LYS A 35 5.31 -21.04 -0.25
C LYS A 35 6.03 -19.69 -0.24
N TYR A 36 5.62 -18.80 0.67
CA TYR A 36 6.22 -17.48 0.85
C TYR A 36 6.41 -17.18 2.34
N LYS A 37 7.53 -16.53 2.67
CA LYS A 37 7.71 -15.87 3.97
C LYS A 37 7.78 -14.38 3.76
N PHE A 38 7.08 -13.63 4.58
CA PHE A 38 7.10 -12.17 4.54
C PHE A 38 6.97 -11.59 5.94
N THR A 39 7.34 -10.32 6.08
CA THR A 39 7.02 -9.48 7.23
C THR A 39 6.22 -8.28 6.72
N GLU A 40 5.36 -7.75 7.56
CA GLU A 40 4.55 -6.59 7.22
C GLU A 40 5.09 -5.30 7.82
N ARG A 41 4.83 -4.20 7.15
CA ARG A 41 5.16 -2.86 7.63
C ARG A 41 4.08 -1.87 7.25
N LEU A 42 3.43 -1.26 8.25
CA LEU A 42 2.55 -0.11 8.03
C LEU A 42 3.39 1.07 7.54
N VAL A 43 2.95 1.69 6.45
CA VAL A 43 3.58 2.86 5.85
C VAL A 43 2.54 3.97 5.60
N GLY A 44 2.89 5.00 4.85
CA GLY A 44 1.93 6.03 4.45
C GLY A 44 1.34 6.84 5.60
N SER A 45 0.15 7.35 5.37
CA SER A 45 -0.54 8.31 6.24
C SER A 45 -0.92 7.73 7.60
N ALA A 46 -1.31 6.46 7.65
CA ALA A 46 -1.76 5.80 8.87
C ALA A 46 -0.62 5.65 9.89
N LYS A 47 0.61 5.41 9.41
CA LYS A 47 1.80 5.33 10.26
C LYS A 47 2.03 6.60 11.08
N TRP A 48 1.67 7.76 10.55
CA TRP A 48 1.91 9.06 11.16
C TRP A 48 0.64 9.71 11.71
N ASN A 49 -0.48 8.98 11.72
CA ASN A 49 -1.79 9.46 12.16
C ASN A 49 -2.25 10.75 11.40
N ILE A 50 -1.98 10.79 10.09
CA ILE A 50 -2.36 11.90 9.18
C ILE A 50 -3.33 11.45 8.09
N VAL A 51 -4.20 10.50 8.44
CA VAL A 51 -5.19 9.91 7.53
C VAL A 51 -6.36 10.86 7.35
N LEU A 52 -6.79 11.03 6.10
CA LEU A 52 -7.97 11.80 5.74
C LEU A 52 -9.02 10.89 5.11
N LYS A 53 -10.28 11.07 5.49
CA LYS A 53 -11.43 10.52 4.75
C LYS A 53 -11.61 11.26 3.44
N ASP A 54 -12.05 10.52 2.43
CA ASP A 54 -12.55 11.12 1.20
C ASP A 54 -13.98 11.66 1.37
N LYS A 55 -14.57 12.16 0.28
CA LYS A 55 -15.94 12.71 0.25
C LYS A 55 -17.02 11.66 0.60
N ASN A 56 -16.72 10.38 0.44
CA ASN A 56 -17.61 9.24 0.72
C ASN A 56 -17.37 8.65 2.13
N GLY A 57 -16.39 9.18 2.85
CA GLY A 57 -16.02 8.75 4.19
C GLY A 57 -15.03 7.58 4.20
N PHE A 58 -14.46 7.18 3.05
CA PHE A 58 -13.42 6.15 2.97
C PHE A 58 -12.04 6.73 3.28
N PHE A 59 -11.17 5.85 3.77
CA PHE A 59 -9.75 6.14 3.98
C PHE A 59 -8.90 4.89 3.75
N ASP A 60 -7.60 5.10 3.54
CA ASP A 60 -6.68 4.06 3.10
C ASP A 60 -5.64 3.76 4.18
N LEU A 61 -5.30 2.48 4.31
CA LEU A 61 -4.17 1.96 5.07
C LEU A 61 -3.16 1.35 4.10
N ASP A 62 -1.90 1.79 4.18
CA ASP A 62 -0.85 1.31 3.29
C ASP A 62 0.04 0.30 4.01
N TYR A 63 0.14 -0.93 3.51
CA TYR A 63 1.02 -1.98 4.01
C TYR A 63 2.03 -2.43 2.97
N GLN A 64 3.26 -2.57 3.38
CA GLN A 64 4.30 -3.25 2.63
C GLN A 64 4.45 -4.66 3.19
N LEU A 65 4.33 -5.67 2.33
CA LEU A 65 4.62 -7.06 2.61
C LEU A 65 6.02 -7.36 2.07
N LEU A 66 7.00 -7.43 2.98
CA LEU A 66 8.40 -7.63 2.65
C LEU A 66 8.69 -9.12 2.55
N LEU A 67 8.78 -9.62 1.34
CA LEU A 67 9.09 -11.02 1.04
C LEU A 67 10.56 -11.29 1.39
N THR A 68 10.78 -12.23 2.32
CA THR A 68 12.11 -12.69 2.71
C THR A 68 12.55 -13.88 1.88
N LYS A 69 13.88 -14.09 1.81
CA LYS A 69 14.49 -15.19 1.03
C LYS A 69 13.87 -16.55 1.42
N ASN A 70 13.18 -17.15 0.53
CA ASN A 70 12.97 -18.59 0.34
C ASN A 70 11.98 -18.79 -0.81
N PHE A 71 12.23 -18.08 -1.94
CA PHE A 71 11.60 -18.46 -3.19
C PHE A 71 12.20 -19.85 -3.55
N LYS A 72 11.54 -20.93 -3.15
CA LYS A 72 11.84 -22.20 -3.78
C LYS A 72 11.63 -21.94 -5.26
N LYS A 73 12.69 -22.14 -6.07
CA LYS A 73 12.57 -22.16 -7.53
C LYS A 73 11.32 -22.97 -7.83
N ILE A 74 10.31 -22.33 -8.40
CA ILE A 74 9.09 -23.00 -8.82
C ILE A 74 9.52 -23.97 -9.91
N LYS A 75 9.72 -25.24 -9.52
CA LYS A 75 10.36 -26.28 -10.36
C LYS A 75 9.47 -26.77 -11.51
N ASN A 76 8.22 -26.39 -11.57
CA ASN A 76 7.31 -26.83 -12.62
C ASN A 76 6.98 -25.69 -13.58
N TYR A 77 7.94 -25.39 -14.39
CA TYR A 77 7.79 -24.53 -15.55
C TYR A 77 7.31 -25.39 -16.72
N ASP A 78 6.01 -25.40 -16.97
CA ASP A 78 5.50 -25.95 -18.23
C ASP A 78 5.92 -25.00 -19.36
N LYS A 79 6.78 -25.48 -20.25
CA LYS A 79 7.36 -24.69 -21.35
C LYS A 79 6.31 -24.22 -22.38
N ASN A 80 5.08 -24.71 -22.30
CA ASN A 80 4.00 -24.49 -23.27
C ASN A 80 2.94 -23.49 -22.80
N VAL A 81 2.97 -23.03 -21.54
CA VAL A 81 2.10 -21.96 -21.06
C VAL A 81 2.86 -20.64 -21.17
N GLU A 82 2.23 -19.59 -21.67
CA GLU A 82 2.80 -18.22 -21.71
C GLU A 82 3.49 -17.91 -20.38
N LYS A 83 4.80 -17.67 -20.43
CA LYS A 83 5.68 -17.62 -19.26
C LYS A 83 5.27 -16.50 -18.32
N LYS A 84 4.43 -16.78 -17.31
CA LYS A 84 4.17 -15.85 -16.24
C LYS A 84 5.47 -15.53 -15.52
N THR A 85 5.72 -14.27 -15.24
CA THR A 85 6.88 -13.86 -14.44
C THR A 85 6.70 -14.29 -12.98
N GLU A 86 7.80 -14.44 -12.25
CA GLU A 86 7.77 -14.68 -10.79
C GLU A 86 6.88 -13.65 -10.08
N ALA A 87 7.01 -12.36 -10.44
CA ALA A 87 6.22 -11.27 -9.87
C ALA A 87 4.72 -11.43 -10.12
N THR A 88 4.33 -11.87 -11.34
CA THR A 88 2.94 -12.16 -11.68
C THR A 88 2.37 -13.27 -10.84
N MET A 89 3.08 -14.39 -10.74
CA MET A 89 2.63 -15.55 -9.96
C MET A 89 2.44 -15.21 -8.48
N ILE A 90 3.41 -14.50 -7.89
CA ILE A 90 3.32 -14.09 -6.48
C ILE A 90 2.11 -13.18 -6.27
N LYS A 91 1.93 -12.17 -7.12
CA LYS A 91 0.83 -11.22 -6.96
C LYS A 91 -0.53 -11.88 -7.14
N GLU A 92 -0.65 -12.77 -8.10
CA GLU A 92 -1.86 -13.57 -8.33
C GLU A 92 -2.18 -14.49 -7.15
N ASP A 93 -1.19 -15.14 -6.56
CA ASP A 93 -1.38 -16.01 -5.40
C ASP A 93 -1.98 -15.23 -4.22
N PHE A 94 -1.41 -14.07 -3.90
CA PHE A 94 -1.92 -13.22 -2.82
C PHE A 94 -3.33 -12.69 -3.15
N PHE A 95 -3.55 -12.24 -4.38
CA PHE A 95 -4.85 -11.75 -4.81
C PHE A 95 -5.91 -12.84 -4.77
N ASN A 96 -5.64 -14.01 -5.34
CA ASN A 96 -6.61 -15.12 -5.41
C ASN A 96 -6.97 -15.63 -4.02
N TYR A 97 -5.99 -15.78 -3.12
CA TYR A 97 -6.28 -16.16 -1.74
C TYR A 97 -7.21 -15.17 -1.04
N LEU A 98 -6.91 -13.87 -1.12
CA LEU A 98 -7.77 -12.85 -0.52
C LEU A 98 -9.16 -12.82 -1.16
N ASN A 99 -9.22 -12.97 -2.49
CA ASN A 99 -10.46 -12.98 -3.25
C ASN A 99 -11.36 -14.16 -2.91
N GLU A 100 -10.80 -15.32 -2.64
CA GLU A 100 -11.50 -16.52 -2.21
C GLU A 100 -11.92 -16.42 -0.74
N LYS A 101 -10.99 -16.08 0.15
CA LYS A 101 -11.22 -15.98 1.60
C LYS A 101 -12.26 -14.92 1.95
N TYR A 102 -12.27 -13.80 1.24
CA TYR A 102 -13.19 -12.67 1.46
C TYR A 102 -14.18 -12.49 0.30
N SER A 103 -14.88 -13.57 -0.04
CA SER A 103 -15.79 -13.66 -1.19
C SER A 103 -17.13 -12.93 -1.02
N ASP A 104 -17.50 -12.51 0.19
CA ASP A 104 -18.71 -11.72 0.47
C ASP A 104 -18.60 -10.32 -0.19
N ARG A 105 -19.17 -10.19 -1.39
CA ARG A 105 -19.09 -8.98 -2.23
C ARG A 105 -19.96 -7.82 -1.75
N GLU A 106 -20.92 -8.06 -0.89
CA GLU A 106 -21.68 -6.99 -0.24
C GLU A 106 -20.81 -6.24 0.79
N LYS A 107 -19.93 -6.99 1.46
CA LYS A 107 -19.09 -6.48 2.53
C LYS A 107 -17.68 -6.09 2.05
N TYR A 108 -17.12 -6.86 1.13
CA TYR A 108 -15.74 -6.70 0.68
C TYR A 108 -15.64 -6.54 -0.84
N ASP A 109 -14.60 -5.86 -1.27
CA ASP A 109 -14.17 -5.82 -2.67
C ASP A 109 -12.65 -5.93 -2.75
N LEU A 110 -12.15 -6.49 -3.84
CA LEU A 110 -10.72 -6.61 -4.09
C LEU A 110 -10.38 -6.07 -5.48
N GLN A 111 -9.35 -5.26 -5.53
CA GLN A 111 -8.85 -4.67 -6.77
C GLN A 111 -7.37 -5.01 -6.94
N ASN A 112 -7.02 -5.44 -8.14
CA ASN A 112 -5.64 -5.73 -8.51
C ASN A 112 -5.07 -4.55 -9.32
N SER A 113 -4.52 -3.56 -8.63
CA SER A 113 -3.99 -2.35 -9.25
C SER A 113 -2.60 -2.57 -9.88
N THR A 114 -2.04 -1.52 -10.47
CA THR A 114 -0.69 -1.54 -11.06
C THR A 114 0.39 -1.99 -10.06
N THR A 115 0.27 -1.62 -8.80
CA THR A 115 1.31 -1.85 -7.78
C THR A 115 0.79 -2.61 -6.57
N ALA A 116 -0.43 -2.29 -6.11
CA ALA A 116 -1.01 -2.85 -4.90
C ALA A 116 -2.09 -3.91 -5.19
N ILE A 117 -2.38 -4.72 -4.18
CA ILE A 117 -3.64 -5.44 -4.04
C ILE A 117 -4.45 -4.64 -3.03
N THR A 118 -5.56 -4.07 -3.47
CA THR A 118 -6.41 -3.24 -2.63
C THR A 118 -7.58 -4.05 -2.10
N PHE A 119 -7.63 -4.22 -0.79
CA PHE A 119 -8.76 -4.81 -0.08
C PHE A 119 -9.67 -3.68 0.42
N ILE A 120 -10.95 -3.73 0.10
CA ILE A 120 -11.93 -2.70 0.46
C ILE A 120 -12.97 -3.30 1.41
N ASN A 121 -13.10 -2.72 2.61
CA ASN A 121 -14.22 -2.99 3.51
C ASN A 121 -15.30 -1.92 3.31
N LYS A 122 -16.34 -2.27 2.55
CA LYS A 122 -17.45 -1.36 2.20
C LYS A 122 -18.23 -0.90 3.42
N LYS A 123 -18.45 -1.80 4.40
CA LYS A 123 -19.22 -1.53 5.61
C LYS A 123 -18.45 -0.60 6.57
N ALA A 124 -17.18 -0.87 6.78
CA ALA A 124 -16.33 -0.07 7.67
C ALA A 124 -15.70 1.15 6.99
N LYS A 125 -15.90 1.30 5.66
CA LYS A 125 -15.44 2.43 4.84
C LYS A 125 -13.94 2.68 4.92
N PHE A 126 -13.15 1.62 4.77
CA PHE A 126 -11.70 1.74 4.60
C PHE A 126 -11.17 0.74 3.57
N SER A 127 -10.01 1.05 3.03
CA SER A 127 -9.24 0.14 2.18
C SER A 127 -7.87 -0.15 2.76
N ILE A 128 -7.29 -1.27 2.32
CA ILE A 128 -5.93 -1.65 2.65
C ILE A 128 -5.20 -1.92 1.34
N ASP A 129 -4.14 -1.18 1.09
CA ASP A 129 -3.24 -1.40 -0.02
C ASP A 129 -2.08 -2.29 0.42
N PHE A 130 -2.04 -3.51 -0.08
CA PHE A 130 -0.93 -4.44 0.11
C PHE A 130 0.05 -4.33 -1.04
N VAL A 131 1.23 -3.81 -0.78
CA VAL A 131 2.32 -3.69 -1.75
C VAL A 131 3.36 -4.76 -1.48
N LEU A 132 3.60 -5.62 -2.46
CA LEU A 132 4.56 -6.71 -2.36
C LEU A 132 5.97 -6.20 -2.70
N ILE A 133 6.91 -6.41 -1.77
CA ILE A 133 8.29 -5.95 -1.89
C ILE A 133 9.23 -7.14 -1.71
N LYS A 134 10.13 -7.34 -2.65
CA LYS A 134 11.27 -8.26 -2.53
C LYS A 134 12.39 -7.53 -1.82
N SER A 135 12.73 -7.99 -0.61
CA SER A 135 13.83 -7.41 0.15
C SER A 135 15.15 -8.03 -0.31
N LEU A 136 16.03 -7.18 -0.84
CA LEU A 136 17.38 -7.54 -1.28
C LEU A 136 18.41 -6.74 -0.47
N PRO A 137 19.66 -7.21 -0.33
CA PRO A 137 20.69 -6.53 0.45
C PRO A 137 20.92 -5.09 -0.01
N ASP A 138 21.01 -4.88 -1.32
CA ASP A 138 21.41 -3.59 -1.91
C ASP A 138 20.21 -2.72 -2.29
N ASN A 139 19.19 -3.33 -2.93
CA ASN A 139 18.01 -2.61 -3.41
C ASN A 139 16.74 -3.43 -3.24
N ASN A 140 15.74 -2.87 -2.58
CA ASN A 140 14.41 -3.46 -2.56
C ASN A 140 13.75 -3.33 -3.93
N GLN A 141 12.97 -4.34 -4.30
CA GLN A 141 12.19 -4.35 -5.53
C GLN A 141 10.69 -4.39 -5.20
N ILE A 142 9.91 -3.70 -6.01
CA ILE A 142 8.45 -3.62 -5.90
C ILE A 142 7.81 -4.23 -7.13
N ILE A 143 6.69 -4.93 -6.95
CA ILE A 143 5.90 -5.45 -8.08
C ILE A 143 5.15 -4.30 -8.75
N ARG A 144 5.27 -4.19 -10.07
CA ARG A 144 4.49 -3.27 -10.89
C ARG A 144 3.98 -3.96 -12.14
N ARG A 145 2.84 -3.47 -12.67
CA ARG A 145 2.34 -3.90 -13.98
C ARG A 145 3.34 -3.51 -15.07
N ASP A 146 3.62 -4.45 -15.95
CA ASP A 146 4.46 -4.21 -17.12
C ASP A 146 3.63 -3.51 -18.21
N ASN A 147 3.79 -2.20 -18.29
CA ASN A 147 3.08 -1.39 -19.29
C ASN A 147 3.83 -1.30 -20.65
N THR A 148 4.98 -2.00 -20.78
CA THR A 148 5.87 -1.87 -21.95
C THR A 148 5.50 -2.81 -23.10
N LYS A 149 4.49 -3.69 -22.94
CA LYS A 149 4.17 -4.70 -23.95
C LYS A 149 2.89 -4.43 -24.68
N GLU A 150 2.98 -4.71 -25.98
CA GLU A 150 1.98 -4.52 -27.02
C GLU A 150 0.65 -5.29 -26.84
N ASN A 151 0.52 -6.09 -25.77
CA ASN A 151 -0.70 -6.86 -25.51
C ASN A 151 -1.30 -6.51 -24.16
N PRO A 152 -2.28 -5.56 -24.10
CA PRO A 152 -2.89 -5.08 -22.87
C PRO A 152 -3.78 -6.12 -22.16
N THR A 153 -4.04 -7.28 -22.78
CA THR A 153 -4.93 -8.32 -22.25
C THR A 153 -4.25 -9.22 -21.20
N ILE A 154 -2.93 -9.23 -21.13
CA ILE A 154 -2.20 -10.05 -20.17
C ILE A 154 -1.73 -9.19 -19.02
N ASN A 155 -2.32 -9.40 -17.83
CA ASN A 155 -1.86 -8.80 -16.57
C ASN A 155 -0.47 -9.33 -16.19
N ARG A 156 0.57 -8.80 -16.84
CA ARG A 156 1.95 -9.15 -16.54
C ARG A 156 2.51 -8.17 -15.52
N TYR A 157 3.14 -8.69 -14.48
CA TYR A 157 3.84 -7.90 -13.47
C TYR A 157 5.32 -8.22 -13.50
N VAL A 158 6.14 -7.23 -13.15
CA VAL A 158 7.60 -7.33 -13.10
C VAL A 158 8.13 -6.69 -11.82
N TRP A 159 9.33 -7.11 -11.43
CA TRP A 159 10.05 -6.48 -10.34
C TRP A 159 10.72 -5.20 -10.84
N ASN A 160 10.46 -4.09 -10.16
CA ASN A 160 11.07 -2.79 -10.41
C ASN A 160 11.84 -2.35 -9.19
N GLU A 161 12.93 -1.64 -9.37
CA GLU A 161 13.66 -1.04 -8.26
C GLU A 161 12.79 -0.07 -7.47
N LEU A 162 12.86 -0.19 -6.15
CA LEU A 162 12.21 0.72 -5.24
C LEU A 162 13.23 1.77 -4.79
N SER A 163 13.21 2.94 -5.42
CA SER A 163 14.01 4.08 -4.97
C SER A 163 13.62 4.50 -3.55
N MET A 164 14.50 4.25 -2.60
CA MET A 164 14.30 4.56 -1.18
C MET A 164 14.91 5.92 -0.85
N ASN A 165 14.35 7.00 -1.38
CA ASN A 165 14.72 8.32 -0.84
C ASN A 165 14.03 8.51 0.53
N ASN A 166 14.77 8.21 1.59
CA ASN A 166 14.28 8.21 2.97
C ASN A 166 14.64 9.48 3.76
N GLU A 167 15.26 10.49 3.15
CA GLU A 167 15.79 11.65 3.89
C GLU A 167 14.70 12.42 4.62
N ALA A 168 13.56 12.69 3.98
CA ALA A 168 12.44 13.33 4.65
C ALA A 168 11.95 12.52 5.86
N TYR A 169 11.86 11.18 5.74
CA TYR A 169 11.47 10.32 6.87
C TYR A 169 12.51 10.33 7.99
N LYS A 170 13.81 10.39 7.67
CA LYS A 170 14.88 10.52 8.67
C LYS A 170 14.77 11.88 9.38
N LYS A 171 14.60 12.98 8.62
CA LYS A 171 14.40 14.33 9.17
C LYS A 171 13.17 14.34 10.10
N PHE A 172 12.02 13.87 9.63
CA PHE A 172 10.79 13.80 10.43
C PHE A 172 10.97 13.04 11.74
N LYS A 173 11.65 11.89 11.73
CA LYS A 173 11.89 11.10 12.95
C LYS A 173 12.68 11.88 14.01
N ARG A 174 13.61 12.75 13.60
CA ARG A 174 14.47 13.56 14.50
C ARG A 174 13.73 14.74 15.13
N LEU A 175 12.59 15.16 14.57
CA LEU A 175 11.79 16.25 15.15
C LEU A 175 11.24 15.84 16.52
N SER A 176 11.16 16.84 17.43
CA SER A 176 10.50 16.67 18.72
C SER A 176 9.00 16.43 18.56
N PRO A 177 8.28 15.90 19.55
CA PRO A 177 6.83 15.72 19.49
C PRO A 177 6.08 17.00 19.13
N LYS A 178 6.46 18.14 19.71
CA LYS A 178 5.84 19.45 19.43
C LYS A 178 6.08 19.91 17.99
N GLN A 179 7.29 19.73 17.47
CA GLN A 179 7.61 20.05 16.05
C GLN A 179 6.86 19.15 15.09
N LYS A 180 6.72 17.85 15.41
CA LYS A 180 5.90 16.92 14.58
C LYS A 180 4.45 17.33 14.54
N GLU A 181 3.88 17.70 15.70
CA GLU A 181 2.50 18.18 15.79
C GLU A 181 2.31 19.45 14.99
N ASP A 182 3.17 20.44 15.17
CA ASP A 182 3.13 21.71 14.42
C ASP A 182 3.21 21.46 12.91
N LEU A 183 4.18 20.68 12.46
CA LEU A 183 4.34 20.34 11.05
C LEU A 183 3.12 19.62 10.48
N ILE A 184 2.54 18.68 11.24
CA ILE A 184 1.36 17.94 10.81
C ILE A 184 0.14 18.86 10.72
N GLU A 185 -0.16 19.62 11.77
CA GLU A 185 -1.41 20.37 11.88
C GLU A 185 -1.41 21.61 10.99
N ASN A 186 -0.27 22.32 10.88
CA ASN A 186 -0.19 23.60 10.22
C ASN A 186 0.30 23.54 8.76
N TYR A 187 0.96 22.45 8.35
CA TYR A 187 1.53 22.34 7.00
C TYR A 187 1.02 21.12 6.22
N ILE A 188 1.16 19.91 6.77
CA ILE A 188 0.84 18.68 6.02
C ILE A 188 -0.67 18.51 5.83
N LEU A 189 -1.46 18.57 6.90
CA LEU A 189 -2.90 18.31 6.84
C LEU A 189 -3.65 19.35 6.00
N PRO A 190 -3.44 20.67 6.14
CA PRO A 190 -4.12 21.67 5.32
C PRO A 190 -3.87 21.44 3.82
N ARG A 191 -2.61 21.19 3.44
CA ARG A 191 -2.24 20.95 2.06
C ARG A 191 -2.85 19.66 1.51
N LYS A 192 -2.84 18.57 2.30
CA LYS A 192 -3.51 17.32 1.92
C LYS A 192 -5.03 17.48 1.73
N ILE A 193 -5.68 18.31 2.55
CA ILE A 193 -7.11 18.58 2.42
C ILE A 193 -7.39 19.30 1.10
N ILE A 194 -6.61 20.30 0.76
CA ILE A 194 -6.72 21.05 -0.50
C ILE A 194 -6.57 20.09 -1.69
N GLU A 195 -5.53 19.26 -1.69
CA GLU A 195 -5.29 18.30 -2.79
C GLU A 195 -6.42 17.27 -2.93
N LYS A 196 -6.95 16.74 -1.81
CA LYS A 196 -8.08 15.80 -1.85
C LYS A 196 -9.41 16.44 -2.29
N GLN A 197 -9.53 17.76 -2.31
CA GLN A 197 -10.72 18.47 -2.81
C GLN A 197 -10.72 18.64 -4.33
N LYS A 198 -9.56 18.54 -4.98
CA LYS A 198 -9.44 18.63 -6.45
C LYS A 198 -10.20 17.50 -7.14
N ASP A 199 -10.44 17.68 -8.44
CA ASP A 199 -10.95 16.60 -9.28
C ASP A 199 -9.96 15.43 -9.29
N PRO A 200 -10.38 14.18 -9.04
CA PRO A 200 -9.49 13.02 -9.11
C PRO A 200 -8.76 12.84 -10.44
N ASN A 201 -9.29 13.42 -11.51
CA ASN A 201 -8.69 13.39 -12.85
C ASN A 201 -7.75 14.57 -13.14
N ASP A 202 -7.57 15.50 -12.20
CA ASP A 202 -6.63 16.62 -12.38
C ASP A 202 -5.19 16.07 -12.45
N PRO A 203 -4.47 16.26 -13.58
CA PRO A 203 -3.10 15.77 -13.73
C PRO A 203 -2.10 16.43 -12.78
N ASN A 204 -2.48 17.55 -12.16
CA ASN A 204 -1.66 18.31 -11.22
C ASN A 204 -1.87 17.91 -9.76
N ILE A 205 -2.63 16.83 -9.48
CA ILE A 205 -2.80 16.34 -8.10
C ILE A 205 -1.45 15.89 -7.54
N ILE A 206 -1.13 16.45 -6.37
CA ILE A 206 0.07 16.08 -5.63
C ILE A 206 -0.25 14.94 -4.67
N SER A 207 0.49 13.84 -4.77
CA SER A 207 0.29 12.69 -3.89
C SER A 207 0.57 13.02 -2.42
N SER A 208 -0.15 12.39 -1.50
CA SER A 208 0.09 12.54 -0.04
C SER A 208 1.54 12.28 0.38
N SER A 209 2.22 11.34 -0.29
CA SER A 209 3.63 11.05 -0.04
C SER A 209 4.55 12.19 -0.47
N ARG A 210 4.24 12.83 -1.60
CA ARG A 210 5.00 13.99 -2.09
C ARG A 210 4.79 15.20 -1.18
N ILE A 211 3.55 15.48 -0.78
CA ILE A 211 3.24 16.55 0.18
C ILE A 211 4.05 16.36 1.47
N PHE A 212 4.01 15.16 2.05
CA PHE A 212 4.77 14.85 3.27
C PHE A 212 6.26 15.13 3.10
N LYS A 213 6.87 14.70 1.99
CA LYS A 213 8.30 14.92 1.73
C LYS A 213 8.65 16.40 1.57
N GLU A 214 7.86 17.13 0.82
CA GLU A 214 8.07 18.57 0.58
C GLU A 214 7.96 19.37 1.88
N GLU A 215 6.90 19.16 2.66
CA GLU A 215 6.69 19.89 3.90
C GLU A 215 7.76 19.55 4.95
N VAL A 216 8.15 18.30 5.09
CA VAL A 216 9.24 17.89 6.00
C VAL A 216 10.58 18.51 5.59
N ASN A 217 10.89 18.55 4.30
CA ASN A 217 12.15 19.14 3.82
C ASN A 217 12.20 20.65 4.05
N ASN A 218 11.08 21.35 3.87
CA ASN A 218 10.99 22.79 4.03
C ASN A 218 10.83 23.25 5.49
N TYR A 219 10.43 22.33 6.40
CA TYR A 219 10.19 22.69 7.80
C TYR A 219 11.48 23.10 8.51
N GLY A 220 11.51 24.32 9.07
CA GLY A 220 12.64 24.89 9.78
C GLY A 220 13.82 25.30 8.88
N ALA A 221 13.57 25.47 7.56
CA ALA A 221 14.53 26.04 6.60
C ALA A 221 14.49 27.57 6.65
#